data_4b969c73719c339613ca1405f74327e6
#
_entry.id   4b969c73719c339613ca1405f74327e6
#
_cell.length_a   1.000
_cell.length_b   1.000
_cell.length_c   1.000
_cell.angle_alpha   90.00
_cell.angle_beta   90.00
_cell.angle_gamma   90.00
#
_symmetry.space_group_name_H-M   'P 1'
#
loop_
_entity.id
_entity.type
_entity.pdbx_description
1 polymer ?
#
loop_
_entity_poly.entity_id
_entity_poly.type
_entity_poly.pdbx_seq_one_letter_code
_entity_poly.pdbx_strand_id
1 'polypeptide(L)'
;IVMKDEVNAFLNTDLQAMLQEAGIKRLVLCGMQTHMCVEAATRAASDLGYEVLVVGDACATRDLKSGDTTVPAAHVHAATLATLDRTYAKVVTVDEALAALE
;
A
#
# COMPACT_ATOMS: atom_id res chain seq x y z
N ILE A 1 5.52 14.89 7.57
CA ILE A 1 4.98 13.72 8.26
C ILE A 1 3.51 13.94 8.56
N VAL A 2 2.69 12.97 8.25
CA VAL A 2 1.26 12.99 8.53
C VAL A 2 0.97 11.96 9.62
N MET A 3 0.38 12.41 10.72
CA MET A 3 -0.05 11.52 11.81
C MET A 3 -1.41 10.92 11.46
N LYS A 4 -1.58 9.64 11.73
CA LYS A 4 -2.85 8.95 11.49
C LYS A 4 -3.25 8.08 12.66
N ASP A 5 -4.56 7.95 12.87
CA ASP A 5 -5.14 7.10 13.91
C ASP A 5 -5.84 5.87 13.30
N GLU A 6 -6.06 5.86 12.00
CA GLU A 6 -6.81 4.82 11.31
C GLU A 6 -5.91 4.00 10.38
N VAL A 7 -6.38 2.82 9.98
CA VAL A 7 -5.65 1.94 9.06
C VAL A 7 -5.42 2.64 7.72
N ASN A 8 -6.47 3.23 7.16
CA ASN A 8 -6.39 4.02 5.93
C ASN A 8 -5.77 5.39 6.22
N ALA A 9 -4.58 5.64 5.67
CA ALA A 9 -3.84 6.89 5.89
C ALA A 9 -4.58 8.13 5.38
N PHE A 10 -5.56 7.99 4.50
CA PHE A 10 -6.35 9.10 3.98
C PHE A 10 -7.55 9.43 4.87
N LEU A 11 -7.91 8.54 5.79
CA LEU A 11 -9.09 8.71 6.63
C LEU A 11 -8.77 9.63 7.82
N ASN A 12 -9.52 10.73 7.93
CA ASN A 12 -9.36 11.72 9.00
C ASN A 12 -7.94 12.28 9.11
N THR A 13 -7.30 12.50 7.95
CA THR A 13 -5.97 13.12 7.87
C THR A 13 -5.96 14.21 6.80
N ASP A 14 -4.91 15.02 6.81
CA ASP A 14 -4.67 16.04 5.80
C ASP A 14 -3.90 15.54 4.58
N LEU A 15 -3.65 14.21 4.50
CA LEU A 15 -2.80 13.64 3.47
C LEU A 15 -3.26 14.00 2.05
N GLN A 16 -4.55 13.82 1.77
CA GLN A 16 -5.11 14.12 0.43
C GLN A 16 -4.92 15.60 0.08
N ALA A 17 -5.23 16.49 1.01
CA ALA A 17 -5.07 17.92 0.79
C ALA A 17 -3.60 18.29 0.53
N MET A 18 -2.68 17.72 1.29
CA MET A 18 -1.24 17.96 1.13
C MET A 18 -0.72 17.47 -0.21
N LEU A 19 -1.18 16.30 -0.65
CA LEU A 19 -0.78 15.74 -1.95
C LEU A 19 -1.33 16.57 -3.10
N GLN A 20 -2.58 17.01 -3.01
CA GLN A 20 -3.20 17.87 -4.03
C GLN A 20 -2.48 19.21 -4.12
N GLU A 21 -2.19 19.83 -2.98
CA GLU A 21 -1.48 21.11 -2.92
C GLU A 21 -0.08 21.01 -3.53
N ALA A 22 0.61 19.89 -3.32
CA ALA A 22 1.92 19.64 -3.89
C ALA A 22 1.89 19.20 -5.36
N GLY A 23 0.71 18.99 -5.94
CA GLY A 23 0.57 18.56 -7.33
C GLY A 23 1.00 17.12 -7.58
N ILE A 24 0.97 16.27 -6.56
CA ILE A 24 1.41 14.86 -6.66
C ILE A 24 0.37 14.04 -7.42
N LYS A 25 0.84 13.19 -8.35
CA LYS A 25 -0.03 12.30 -9.14
C LYS A 25 0.36 10.83 -9.03
N ARG A 26 1.59 10.55 -8.61
CA ARG A 26 2.09 9.19 -8.42
C ARG A 26 2.56 9.00 -7.00
N LEU A 27 2.21 7.86 -6.42
CA LEU A 27 2.64 7.47 -5.09
C LEU A 27 3.44 6.18 -5.15
N VAL A 28 4.48 6.11 -4.33
CA VAL A 28 5.24 4.88 -4.10
C VAL A 28 4.98 4.47 -2.66
N LEU A 29 4.37 3.31 -2.47
CA LEU A 29 3.94 2.84 -1.16
C LEU A 29 4.76 1.63 -0.72
N CYS A 30 5.17 1.66 0.54
CA CYS A 30 5.82 0.55 1.21
C CYS A 30 5.50 0.63 2.70
N GLY A 31 5.87 -0.38 3.45
CA GLY A 31 5.72 -0.39 4.90
C GLY A 31 5.01 -1.63 5.41
N MET A 32 4.25 -1.48 6.47
CA MET A 32 3.57 -2.58 7.15
C MET A 32 2.26 -2.11 7.77
N GLN A 33 1.31 -2.98 7.90
CA GLN A 33 1.32 -4.37 7.41
C GLN A 33 0.75 -4.43 6.01
N THR A 34 1.26 -5.33 5.18
CA THR A 34 0.87 -5.46 3.77
C THR A 34 -0.64 -5.50 3.59
N HIS A 35 -1.35 -6.32 4.36
CA HIS A 35 -2.80 -6.55 4.26
C HIS A 35 -3.64 -5.54 5.03
N MET A 36 -3.03 -4.58 5.70
CA MET A 36 -3.73 -3.57 6.50
C MET A 36 -3.43 -2.16 5.99
N CYS A 37 -2.48 -1.47 6.60
CA CYS A 37 -2.20 -0.07 6.24
C CYS A 37 -1.75 0.09 4.79
N VAL A 38 -0.93 -0.82 4.28
CA VAL A 38 -0.45 -0.75 2.89
C VAL A 38 -1.62 -1.00 1.93
N GLU A 39 -2.39 -2.05 2.14
CA GLU A 39 -3.55 -2.35 1.29
C GLU A 39 -4.59 -1.24 1.34
N ALA A 40 -4.94 -0.76 2.52
CA ALA A 40 -5.94 0.30 2.69
C ALA A 40 -5.52 1.59 1.98
N ALA A 41 -4.27 2.01 2.15
CA ALA A 41 -3.77 3.22 1.49
C ALA A 41 -3.71 3.05 -0.02
N THR A 42 -3.34 1.88 -0.51
CA THR A 42 -3.27 1.57 -1.95
C THR A 42 -4.65 1.66 -2.60
N ARG A 43 -5.66 1.01 -2.01
CA ARG A 43 -7.03 1.07 -2.53
C ARG A 43 -7.57 2.49 -2.51
N ALA A 44 -7.39 3.20 -1.40
CA ALA A 44 -7.86 4.58 -1.28
C ALA A 44 -7.17 5.51 -2.28
N ALA A 45 -5.85 5.42 -2.43
CA ALA A 45 -5.10 6.24 -3.35
C ALA A 45 -5.53 5.98 -4.80
N SER A 46 -5.71 4.73 -5.17
CA SER A 46 -6.19 4.36 -6.51
C SER A 46 -7.58 4.94 -6.77
N ASP A 47 -8.50 4.81 -5.80
CA ASP A 47 -9.85 5.36 -5.90
C ASP A 47 -9.84 6.88 -6.03
N LEU A 48 -8.87 7.55 -5.43
CA LEU A 48 -8.70 9.01 -5.53
C LEU A 48 -8.00 9.46 -6.82
N GLY A 49 -7.59 8.53 -7.67
CA GLY A 49 -7.03 8.83 -8.98
C GLY A 49 -5.51 8.87 -9.06
N TYR A 50 -4.80 8.48 -8.01
CA TYR A 50 -3.34 8.41 -8.04
C TYR A 50 -2.87 7.18 -8.82
N GLU A 51 -1.74 7.31 -9.50
CA GLU A 51 -0.97 6.18 -9.98
C GLU A 51 -0.18 5.64 -8.80
N VAL A 52 -0.32 4.35 -8.49
CA VAL A 52 0.29 3.76 -7.29
C VAL A 52 1.29 2.67 -7.67
N LEU A 53 2.50 2.78 -7.16
CA LEU A 53 3.49 1.71 -7.16
C LEU A 53 3.59 1.16 -5.74
N VAL A 54 3.39 -0.14 -5.58
CA VAL A 54 3.60 -0.82 -4.29
C VAL A 54 4.89 -1.59 -4.37
N VAL A 55 5.81 -1.29 -3.45
CA VAL A 55 7.12 -1.95 -3.42
C VAL A 55 7.00 -3.22 -2.58
N GLY A 56 6.72 -4.33 -3.23
CA GLY A 56 6.38 -5.59 -2.56
C GLY A 56 7.46 -6.11 -1.64
N ASP A 57 8.74 -5.99 -2.01
CA ASP A 57 9.86 -6.43 -1.18
C ASP A 57 10.27 -5.41 -0.10
N ALA A 58 9.56 -4.30 0.01
CA ALA A 58 9.69 -3.33 1.10
C ALA A 58 8.42 -3.27 1.97
N CYS A 59 7.60 -4.30 1.91
CA CYS A 59 6.43 -4.46 2.76
C CYS A 59 6.59 -5.69 3.64
N ALA A 60 5.97 -5.67 4.82
CA ALA A 60 6.01 -6.78 5.77
C ALA A 60 4.64 -7.01 6.40
N THR A 61 4.39 -8.23 6.83
CA THR A 61 3.18 -8.59 7.52
C THR A 61 3.43 -9.72 8.52
N ARG A 62 2.38 -10.33 9.02
CA ARG A 62 2.43 -11.39 10.04
C ARG A 62 1.49 -12.53 9.68
N ASP A 63 1.62 -13.64 10.39
CA ASP A 63 0.65 -14.73 10.29
C ASP A 63 -0.72 -14.22 10.75
N LEU A 64 -1.76 -14.71 10.08
CA LEU A 64 -3.14 -14.44 10.46
C LEU A 64 -3.84 -15.74 10.83
N LYS A 65 -4.90 -15.62 11.61
CA LYS A 65 -5.71 -16.77 12.00
C LYS A 65 -7.18 -16.47 11.79
N SER A 66 -7.87 -17.41 11.18
CA SER A 66 -9.32 -17.36 11.01
C SER A 66 -9.89 -18.68 11.53
N GLY A 67 -10.60 -18.61 12.68
CA GLY A 67 -11.02 -19.82 13.38
C GLY A 67 -9.81 -20.66 13.74
N ASP A 68 -9.77 -21.91 13.28
CA ASP A 68 -8.65 -22.85 13.51
C ASP A 68 -7.63 -22.83 12.37
N THR A 69 -7.83 -22.00 11.35
CA THR A 69 -6.93 -21.93 10.20
C THR A 69 -5.90 -20.85 10.40
N THR A 70 -4.62 -21.23 10.38
CA THR A 70 -3.52 -20.29 10.38
C THR A 70 -3.07 -20.02 8.93
N VAL A 71 -2.98 -18.75 8.57
CA VAL A 71 -2.47 -18.33 7.27
C VAL A 71 -1.08 -17.75 7.48
N PRO A 72 -0.03 -18.41 6.95
CA PRO A 72 1.34 -17.92 7.10
C PRO A 72 1.54 -16.52 6.51
N ALA A 73 2.41 -15.73 7.12
CA ALA A 73 2.70 -14.35 6.67
C ALA A 73 3.05 -14.28 5.18
N ALA A 74 3.83 -15.24 4.68
CA ALA A 74 4.20 -15.28 3.26
C ALA A 74 2.97 -15.40 2.35
N HIS A 75 1.96 -16.16 2.76
CA HIS A 75 0.71 -16.31 2.00
C HIS A 75 -0.18 -15.07 2.11
N VAL A 76 -0.27 -14.46 3.29
CA VAL A 76 -1.00 -13.21 3.48
C VAL A 76 -0.41 -12.12 2.58
N HIS A 77 0.90 -11.99 2.58
CA HIS A 77 1.64 -11.03 1.77
C HIS A 77 1.41 -11.27 0.27
N ALA A 78 1.62 -12.50 -0.18
CA ALA A 78 1.47 -12.84 -1.59
C ALA A 78 0.03 -12.63 -2.09
N ALA A 79 -0.97 -13.05 -1.30
CA ALA A 79 -2.37 -12.88 -1.67
C ALA A 79 -2.77 -11.41 -1.75
N THR A 80 -2.31 -10.60 -0.81
CA THR A 80 -2.57 -9.16 -0.79
C THR A 80 -1.95 -8.48 -2.01
N LEU A 81 -0.67 -8.75 -2.29
CA LEU A 81 0.00 -8.16 -3.45
C LEU A 81 -0.66 -8.61 -4.76
N ALA A 82 -1.05 -9.87 -4.86
CA ALA A 82 -1.75 -10.38 -6.03
C ALA A 82 -3.11 -9.68 -6.25
N THR A 83 -3.81 -9.37 -5.16
CA THR A 83 -5.08 -8.65 -5.21
C THR A 83 -4.89 -7.21 -5.70
N LEU A 84 -3.85 -6.54 -5.23
CA LEU A 84 -3.60 -5.14 -5.56
C LEU A 84 -3.02 -4.95 -6.96
N ASP A 85 -2.24 -5.92 -7.43
CA ASP A 85 -1.53 -5.80 -8.69
C ASP A 85 -2.50 -5.72 -9.88
N ARG A 86 -2.24 -4.76 -10.77
CA ARG A 86 -3.02 -4.46 -11.97
C ARG A 86 -4.37 -3.80 -11.71
N THR A 87 -5.03 -4.06 -10.60
CA THR A 87 -6.35 -3.49 -10.30
C THR A 87 -6.23 -2.13 -9.63
N TYR A 88 -5.38 -2.03 -8.61
CA TYR A 88 -5.21 -0.80 -7.82
C TYR A 88 -3.84 -0.19 -7.95
N ALA A 89 -2.84 -1.00 -8.28
CA ALA A 89 -1.45 -0.55 -8.30
C ALA A 89 -0.64 -1.39 -9.27
N LYS A 90 0.62 -0.99 -9.44
CA LYS A 90 1.64 -1.84 -10.02
C LYS A 90 2.54 -2.30 -8.88
N VAL A 91 2.61 -3.61 -8.66
CA VAL A 91 3.52 -4.18 -7.65
C VAL A 91 4.91 -4.33 -8.27
N VAL A 92 5.89 -3.74 -7.62
CA VAL A 92 7.26 -3.66 -8.13
C VAL A 92 8.25 -4.06 -7.04
N THR A 93 9.50 -4.31 -7.44
CA THR A 93 10.63 -4.46 -6.52
C THR A 93 11.20 -3.09 -6.18
N VAL A 94 12.09 -3.03 -5.18
CA VAL A 94 12.82 -1.78 -4.85
C VAL A 94 13.59 -1.29 -6.08
N ASP A 95 14.30 -2.18 -6.77
CA ASP A 95 15.09 -1.82 -7.94
C ASP A 95 14.22 -1.26 -9.08
N GLU A 96 13.07 -1.89 -9.33
CA GLU A 96 12.12 -1.41 -10.33
C GLU A 96 11.54 -0.04 -9.95
N ALA A 97 11.24 0.17 -8.66
CA ALA A 97 10.74 1.45 -8.17
C ALA A 97 11.77 2.56 -8.34
N LEU A 98 13.03 2.29 -7.99
CA LEU A 98 14.12 3.25 -8.16
C LEU A 98 14.33 3.61 -9.63
N ALA A 99 14.27 2.63 -10.52
CA ALA A 99 14.39 2.87 -11.96
C ALA A 99 13.23 3.73 -12.48
N ALA A 100 12.01 3.54 -11.97
CA ALA A 100 10.83 4.31 -12.37
C ALA A 100 10.88 5.78 -11.91
N LEU A 101 11.68 6.08 -10.90
CA LEU A 101 11.82 7.45 -10.34
C LEU A 101 12.97 8.24 -10.99
N GLU A 102 13.76 7.62 -11.84
CA GLU A 102 14.84 8.28 -12.56
C GLU A 102 14.36 9.08 -13.76
#